data_0617a00bab0904aa43214d5e70974482
#
_entry.id   0617a00bab0904aa43214d5e70974482
#
_cell.length_a   1.000
_cell.length_b   1.000
_cell.length_c   1.000
_cell.angle_alpha   90.00
_cell.angle_beta   90.00
_cell.angle_gamma   90.00
#
_symmetry.space_group_name_H-M   'P 1'
#
loop_
_entity.id
_entity.type
_entity.pdbx_description
1 polymer ?
#
loop_
_entity_poly.entity_id
_entity_poly.type
_entity_poly.pdbx_seq_one_letter_code
_entity_poly.pdbx_strand_id
1 'polypeptide(L)'
;LMRAKNCPGDAVKVINLPEELDTDMIHRYSLNGFRLFRLPTPSKDSIIGILGPNGMGKSTAFNILNGSIIPNLGEFESNECVWEDVIETLPRGELRDFLADLNESTVKVALKPQYVDHIPKAFKGNVGKLLSSVNERGLYDEMIEKFGLGHLLERNLDQLSGGELQRVAICATLLKQADVYFFDEPSSYLDIYERMRIVRIIQELSESARVIVIEHDLAVL
;
A
#
# COMPACT_ATOMS: atom_id res chain seq x y z
N LEU A 1 20.79 1.98 -28.57
CA LEU A 1 20.97 3.02 -29.58
C LEU A 1 22.44 3.23 -29.95
N MET A 2 23.37 3.31 -28.98
CA MET A 2 24.82 3.48 -29.29
C MET A 2 25.43 2.32 -30.08
N ARG A 3 25.02 1.06 -29.86
CA ARG A 3 25.53 -0.09 -30.59
C ARG A 3 25.10 -0.17 -32.06
N ALA A 4 23.88 0.32 -32.39
CA ALA A 4 23.39 0.35 -33.76
C ALA A 4 24.07 1.46 -34.59
N LYS A 5 24.38 2.62 -33.98
CA LYS A 5 25.09 3.73 -34.65
C LYS A 5 26.55 3.43 -34.97
N ASN A 6 27.17 2.47 -34.28
CA ASN A 6 28.60 2.10 -34.44
C ASN A 6 28.79 0.74 -35.13
N CYS A 7 27.78 0.21 -35.83
CA CYS A 7 27.87 -1.05 -36.54
C CYS A 7 28.58 -0.85 -37.89
N PRO A 8 29.79 -1.39 -38.11
CA PRO A 8 30.47 -1.30 -39.40
C PRO A 8 29.68 -2.17 -40.38
N GLY A 9 29.05 -1.54 -41.39
CA GLY A 9 28.32 -2.23 -42.43
C GLY A 9 26.82 -2.19 -42.31
N ASP A 10 26.22 -1.33 -41.44
CA ASP A 10 24.78 -1.12 -41.27
C ASP A 10 23.94 -2.41 -41.06
N ALA A 11 24.57 -3.46 -40.51
CA ALA A 11 23.93 -4.76 -40.31
C ALA A 11 22.87 -4.75 -39.20
N VAL A 12 22.80 -3.70 -38.37
CA VAL A 12 21.81 -3.55 -37.30
C VAL A 12 20.96 -2.33 -37.54
N LYS A 13 19.73 -2.53 -37.95
CA LYS A 13 18.71 -1.49 -38.10
C LYS A 13 17.75 -1.56 -36.91
N VAL A 14 17.67 -0.48 -36.15
CA VAL A 14 16.66 -0.36 -35.09
C VAL A 14 15.39 0.18 -35.71
N ILE A 15 14.34 -0.66 -35.73
CA ILE A 15 13.01 -0.33 -36.25
C ILE A 15 12.01 -0.40 -35.10
N ASN A 16 11.06 0.53 -35.08
CA ASN A 16 9.94 0.56 -34.12
C ASN A 16 10.40 0.52 -32.66
N LEU A 17 11.38 1.36 -32.29
CA LEU A 17 11.52 1.69 -30.87
C LEU A 17 10.16 2.26 -30.43
N PRO A 18 9.52 1.71 -29.38
CA PRO A 18 8.40 2.40 -28.77
C PRO A 18 8.91 3.80 -28.41
N GLU A 19 8.26 4.85 -28.93
CA GLU A 19 8.48 6.20 -28.40
C GLU A 19 8.23 6.13 -26.91
N GLU A 20 9.17 6.63 -26.11
CA GLU A 20 8.96 6.73 -24.67
C GLU A 20 7.68 7.56 -24.49
N LEU A 21 6.69 6.97 -23.82
CA LEU A 21 5.50 7.70 -23.39
C LEU A 21 5.96 8.70 -22.32
N ASP A 22 6.36 9.89 -22.72
CA ASP A 22 6.64 11.00 -21.81
C ASP A 22 5.33 11.72 -21.39
N THR A 23 4.21 11.36 -22.02
CA THR A 23 2.89 11.87 -21.69
C THR A 23 2.23 10.99 -20.62
N ASP A 24 1.52 11.61 -19.70
CA ASP A 24 0.74 10.98 -18.63
C ASP A 24 1.56 10.31 -17.51
N MET A 25 2.81 10.76 -17.31
CA MET A 25 3.64 10.26 -16.22
C MET A 25 3.19 10.85 -14.88
N ILE A 26 2.90 9.97 -13.92
CA ILE A 26 2.45 10.38 -12.57
C ILE A 26 3.65 10.64 -11.66
N HIS A 27 4.67 9.76 -11.68
CA HIS A 27 5.83 9.89 -10.81
C HIS A 27 7.09 9.29 -11.42
N ARG A 28 8.25 9.91 -11.13
CA ARG A 28 9.57 9.48 -11.59
C ARG A 28 10.62 9.79 -10.55
N TYR A 29 11.55 8.85 -10.30
CA TYR A 29 12.64 9.06 -9.33
C TYR A 29 13.91 9.68 -9.93
N SER A 30 14.19 9.42 -11.20
CA SER A 30 15.37 9.94 -11.91
C SER A 30 15.23 9.80 -13.42
N LEU A 31 16.14 10.40 -14.20
CA LEU A 31 16.10 10.38 -15.67
C LEU A 31 16.00 8.95 -16.23
N ASN A 32 16.73 7.99 -15.66
CA ASN A 32 16.74 6.58 -16.05
C ASN A 32 16.11 5.67 -14.98
N GLY A 33 15.45 6.27 -13.98
CA GLY A 33 14.81 5.54 -12.89
C GLY A 33 13.42 5.02 -13.22
N PHE A 34 12.82 4.41 -12.21
CA PHE A 34 11.45 3.92 -12.29
C PHE A 34 10.47 5.06 -12.65
N ARG A 35 9.49 4.73 -13.51
CA ARG A 35 8.43 5.63 -13.96
C ARG A 35 7.07 5.01 -13.67
N LEU A 36 6.18 5.76 -13.07
CA LEU A 36 4.80 5.37 -12.80
C LEU A 36 3.86 6.18 -13.72
N PHE A 37 3.07 5.48 -14.54
CA PHE A 37 2.15 6.11 -15.50
C PHE A 37 0.69 6.06 -15.04
N ARG A 38 0.34 5.11 -14.19
CA ARG A 38 -1.06 4.93 -13.74
C ARG A 38 -1.12 4.52 -12.28
N LEU A 39 -2.16 5.01 -11.60
CA LEU A 39 -2.54 4.57 -10.26
C LEU A 39 -3.82 3.73 -10.34
N PRO A 40 -3.94 2.69 -9.52
CA PRO A 40 -5.22 2.01 -9.35
C PRO A 40 -6.22 2.95 -8.65
N THR A 41 -7.50 2.83 -9.00
CA THR A 41 -8.57 3.67 -8.42
C THR A 41 -9.15 2.99 -7.19
N PRO A 42 -9.05 3.56 -5.99
CA PRO A 42 -9.66 3.02 -4.78
C PRO A 42 -11.19 3.10 -4.86
N SER A 43 -11.84 2.01 -5.26
CA SER A 43 -13.30 1.93 -5.35
C SER A 43 -13.92 1.40 -4.07
N LYS A 44 -15.18 1.76 -3.79
CA LYS A 44 -15.97 1.19 -2.70
C LYS A 44 -16.40 -0.24 -3.06
N ASP A 45 -16.67 -1.04 -2.06
CA ASP A 45 -17.15 -2.42 -2.18
C ASP A 45 -16.21 -3.34 -3.01
N SER A 46 -14.92 -3.02 -3.03
CA SER A 46 -13.92 -3.82 -3.74
C SER A 46 -12.56 -3.81 -3.04
N ILE A 47 -11.82 -4.90 -3.22
CA ILE A 47 -10.43 -5.00 -2.80
C ILE A 47 -9.54 -4.73 -4.01
N ILE A 48 -8.63 -3.78 -3.88
CA ILE A 48 -7.61 -3.53 -4.90
C ILE A 48 -6.33 -4.26 -4.53
N GLY A 49 -6.00 -5.29 -5.30
CA GLY A 49 -4.73 -6.01 -5.18
C GLY A 49 -3.66 -5.39 -6.07
N ILE A 50 -2.56 -4.92 -5.48
CA ILE A 50 -1.37 -4.48 -6.21
C ILE A 50 -0.35 -5.61 -6.20
N LEU A 51 -0.24 -6.28 -7.34
CA LEU A 51 0.60 -7.47 -7.52
C LEU A 51 1.78 -7.18 -8.44
N GLY A 52 2.84 -7.93 -8.26
CA GLY A 52 3.98 -7.93 -9.17
C GLY A 52 5.32 -8.17 -8.48
N PRO A 53 6.39 -8.44 -9.23
CA PRO A 53 7.73 -8.62 -8.69
C PRO A 53 8.28 -7.32 -8.06
N ASN A 54 9.37 -7.46 -7.29
CA ASN A 54 10.04 -6.32 -6.69
C ASN A 54 10.56 -5.35 -7.76
N GLY A 55 10.55 -4.06 -7.45
CA GLY A 55 11.00 -3.00 -8.36
C GLY A 55 9.96 -2.52 -9.38
N MET A 56 8.75 -3.08 -9.41
CA MET A 56 7.66 -2.67 -10.32
C MET A 56 6.89 -1.42 -9.86
N GLY A 57 7.31 -0.79 -8.75
CA GLY A 57 6.68 0.45 -8.26
C GLY A 57 5.43 0.25 -7.40
N LYS A 58 5.16 -0.97 -6.91
CA LYS A 58 4.03 -1.23 -6.01
C LYS A 58 4.03 -0.29 -4.79
N SER A 59 5.18 -0.22 -4.11
CA SER A 59 5.32 0.65 -2.93
C SER A 59 5.18 2.14 -3.28
N THR A 60 5.60 2.55 -4.49
CA THR A 60 5.43 3.93 -4.96
C THR A 60 3.94 4.25 -5.15
N ALA A 61 3.20 3.40 -5.88
CA ALA A 61 1.77 3.58 -6.08
C ALA A 61 1.01 3.58 -4.74
N PHE A 62 1.36 2.67 -3.84
CA PHE A 62 0.80 2.55 -2.50
C PHE A 62 1.06 3.81 -1.65
N ASN A 63 2.30 4.33 -1.66
CA ASN A 63 2.67 5.52 -0.90
C ASN A 63 2.03 6.80 -1.46
N ILE A 64 1.75 6.86 -2.75
CA ILE A 64 0.98 7.95 -3.34
C ILE A 64 -0.48 7.86 -2.88
N LEU A 65 -1.09 6.67 -2.98
CA LEU A 65 -2.50 6.47 -2.60
C LEU A 65 -2.76 6.64 -1.10
N ASN A 66 -1.77 6.42 -0.24
CA ASN A 66 -1.90 6.67 1.20
C ASN A 66 -1.45 8.08 1.63
N GLY A 67 -1.06 8.94 0.68
CA GLY A 67 -0.66 10.32 0.95
C GLY A 67 0.78 10.51 1.45
N SER A 68 1.59 9.44 1.54
CA SER A 68 2.98 9.52 2.01
C SER A 68 3.94 10.13 0.98
N ILE A 69 3.60 10.08 -0.31
CA ILE A 69 4.38 10.64 -1.42
C ILE A 69 3.46 11.50 -2.29
N ILE A 70 3.84 12.73 -2.52
CA ILE A 70 3.23 13.58 -3.55
C ILE A 70 3.87 13.22 -4.90
N PRO A 71 3.10 12.86 -5.93
CA PRO A 71 3.64 12.60 -7.26
C PRO A 71 4.30 13.85 -7.85
N ASN A 72 5.34 13.66 -8.65
CA ASN A 72 6.09 14.78 -9.24
C ASN A 72 5.82 14.98 -10.75
N LEU A 73 4.83 14.31 -11.32
CA LEU A 73 4.42 14.42 -12.74
C LEU A 73 5.59 14.26 -13.73
N GLY A 74 6.67 13.57 -13.31
CA GLY A 74 7.89 13.40 -14.09
C GLY A 74 9.00 14.44 -13.82
N GLU A 75 8.73 15.50 -13.07
CA GLU A 75 9.66 16.57 -12.70
C GLU A 75 10.50 16.16 -11.48
N PHE A 76 11.47 15.26 -11.69
CA PHE A 76 12.27 14.67 -10.61
C PHE A 76 13.39 15.60 -10.09
N GLU A 77 13.72 16.68 -10.79
CA GLU A 77 14.75 17.65 -10.38
C GLU A 77 14.19 18.75 -9.47
N SER A 78 12.87 18.99 -9.52
CA SER A 78 12.17 19.93 -8.65
C SER A 78 11.29 19.18 -7.66
N ASN A 79 11.38 19.53 -6.37
CA ASN A 79 10.45 19.03 -5.32
C ASN A 79 9.29 20.01 -5.10
N GLU A 80 8.87 20.75 -6.13
CA GLU A 80 7.89 21.83 -6.03
C GLU A 80 6.44 21.39 -6.35
N CYS A 81 6.25 20.14 -6.79
CA CYS A 81 4.92 19.64 -7.12
C CYS A 81 4.04 19.51 -5.88
N VAL A 82 2.86 20.06 -5.93
CA VAL A 82 1.84 19.99 -4.88
C VAL A 82 0.65 19.13 -5.34
N TRP A 83 -0.20 18.72 -4.38
CA TRP A 83 -1.35 17.87 -4.69
C TRP A 83 -2.32 18.50 -5.70
N GLU A 84 -2.47 19.81 -5.66
CA GLU A 84 -3.34 20.58 -6.58
C GLU A 84 -2.93 20.36 -8.03
N ASP A 85 -1.62 20.43 -8.34
CA ASP A 85 -1.08 20.21 -9.68
C ASP A 85 -1.38 18.78 -10.18
N VAL A 86 -1.20 17.80 -9.28
CA VAL A 86 -1.50 16.38 -9.58
C VAL A 86 -2.97 16.17 -9.89
N ILE A 87 -3.85 16.74 -9.05
CA ILE A 87 -5.30 16.59 -9.17
C ILE A 87 -5.79 17.25 -10.47
N GLU A 88 -5.23 18.39 -10.88
CA GLU A 88 -5.60 19.07 -12.13
C GLU A 88 -5.24 18.28 -13.38
N THR A 89 -4.12 17.55 -13.38
CA THR A 89 -3.69 16.72 -14.52
C THR A 89 -4.51 15.47 -14.70
N LEU A 90 -5.15 14.97 -13.64
CA LEU A 90 -5.94 13.75 -13.71
C LEU A 90 -7.30 13.97 -14.38
N PRO A 91 -7.76 13.03 -15.20
CA PRO A 91 -9.12 13.07 -15.75
C PRO A 91 -10.15 13.03 -14.62
N ARG A 92 -11.32 13.64 -14.85
CA ARG A 92 -12.45 13.57 -13.90
C ARG A 92 -12.86 12.13 -13.66
N GLY A 93 -13.00 11.73 -12.39
CA GLY A 93 -13.39 10.39 -11.99
C GLY A 93 -12.98 10.06 -10.56
N GLU A 94 -13.31 8.86 -10.11
CA GLU A 94 -13.12 8.41 -8.71
C GLU A 94 -11.68 8.58 -8.19
N LEU A 95 -10.66 8.38 -9.03
CA LEU A 95 -9.26 8.54 -8.59
C LEU A 95 -8.96 10.00 -8.27
N ARG A 96 -9.39 10.92 -9.13
CA ARG A 96 -9.22 12.37 -8.91
C ARG A 96 -9.94 12.82 -7.65
N ASP A 97 -11.19 12.40 -7.47
CA ASP A 97 -12.00 12.73 -6.31
C ASP A 97 -11.37 12.17 -5.04
N PHE A 98 -10.88 10.91 -5.08
CA PHE A 98 -10.19 10.29 -3.95
C PHE A 98 -8.91 11.05 -3.54
N LEU A 99 -8.09 11.48 -4.51
CA LEU A 99 -6.85 12.22 -4.21
C LEU A 99 -7.15 13.64 -3.72
N ALA A 100 -8.24 14.26 -4.19
CA ALA A 100 -8.71 15.54 -3.65
C ALA A 100 -9.16 15.40 -2.19
N ASP A 101 -9.98 14.40 -1.88
CA ASP A 101 -10.42 14.08 -0.53
C ASP A 101 -9.23 13.76 0.41
N LEU A 102 -8.20 13.09 -0.12
CA LEU A 102 -6.96 12.78 0.62
C LEU A 102 -6.17 14.06 0.94
N ASN A 103 -6.03 14.97 -0.03
CA ASN A 103 -5.37 16.26 0.14
C ASN A 103 -6.10 17.14 1.18
N GLU A 104 -7.42 17.18 1.12
CA GLU A 104 -8.27 17.90 2.07
C GLU A 104 -8.37 17.25 3.46
N SER A 105 -7.75 16.08 3.64
CA SER A 105 -7.82 15.27 4.87
C SER A 105 -9.26 14.89 5.28
N THR A 106 -10.16 14.83 4.32
CA THR A 106 -11.56 14.39 4.53
C THR A 106 -11.68 12.87 4.57
N VAL A 107 -10.70 12.15 4.00
CA VAL A 107 -10.60 10.69 4.04
C VAL A 107 -9.61 10.25 5.11
N LYS A 108 -10.04 9.41 6.03
CA LYS A 108 -9.19 8.79 7.05
C LYS A 108 -8.54 7.53 6.51
N VAL A 109 -7.23 7.42 6.69
CA VAL A 109 -6.42 6.29 6.23
C VAL A 109 -5.91 5.47 7.40
N ALA A 110 -6.10 4.15 7.37
CA ALA A 110 -5.44 3.21 8.26
C ALA A 110 -4.43 2.36 7.47
N LEU A 111 -3.19 2.32 7.94
CA LEU A 111 -2.09 1.63 7.29
C LEU A 111 -1.54 0.52 8.17
N LYS A 112 -1.45 -0.71 7.63
CA LYS A 112 -0.63 -1.80 8.15
C LYS A 112 0.70 -1.78 7.42
N PRO A 113 1.81 -1.44 8.10
CA PRO A 113 3.12 -1.31 7.45
C PRO A 113 3.71 -2.68 7.08
N GLN A 114 4.62 -2.72 6.10
CA GLN A 114 5.35 -3.93 5.69
C GLN A 114 6.16 -4.53 6.86
N TYR A 115 6.95 -3.71 7.53
CA TYR A 115 7.88 -4.16 8.59
C TYR A 115 7.25 -4.08 9.98
N VAL A 116 6.64 -5.18 10.41
CA VAL A 116 5.99 -5.26 11.73
C VAL A 116 6.97 -5.25 12.90
N ASP A 117 8.22 -5.64 12.70
CA ASP A 117 9.31 -5.63 13.72
C ASP A 117 9.65 -4.20 14.20
N HIS A 118 9.15 -3.17 13.53
CA HIS A 118 9.28 -1.80 14.01
C HIS A 118 8.24 -1.44 15.08
N ILE A 119 7.14 -2.18 15.19
CA ILE A 119 6.07 -1.92 16.16
C ILE A 119 6.59 -1.98 17.60
N PRO A 120 7.37 -3.01 18.04
CA PRO A 120 7.93 -3.04 19.39
C PRO A 120 8.91 -1.90 19.68
N LYS A 121 9.50 -1.28 18.66
CA LYS A 121 10.36 -0.10 18.81
C LYS A 121 9.57 1.17 19.02
N ALA A 122 8.43 1.30 18.32
CA ALA A 122 7.56 2.47 18.38
C ALA A 122 6.64 2.47 19.60
N PHE A 123 6.17 1.30 20.04
CA PHE A 123 5.25 1.16 21.15
C PHE A 123 5.83 0.21 22.22
N LYS A 124 6.00 0.71 23.45
CA LYS A 124 6.47 -0.07 24.59
C LYS A 124 5.30 -0.50 25.46
N GLY A 125 5.02 -1.79 25.46
CA GLY A 125 3.92 -2.36 26.23
C GLY A 125 3.51 -3.75 25.76
N ASN A 126 2.44 -4.26 26.35
CA ASN A 126 1.85 -5.53 25.96
C ASN A 126 0.82 -5.35 24.82
N VAL A 127 0.42 -6.47 24.23
CA VAL A 127 -0.55 -6.53 23.14
C VAL A 127 -1.88 -5.87 23.52
N GLY A 128 -2.41 -6.17 24.71
CA GLY A 128 -3.68 -5.61 25.16
C GLY A 128 -3.67 -4.09 25.25
N LYS A 129 -2.57 -3.50 25.74
CA LYS A 129 -2.43 -2.03 25.78
C LYS A 129 -2.37 -1.41 24.39
N LEU A 130 -1.62 -2.01 23.44
CA LEU A 130 -1.58 -1.54 22.06
C LEU A 130 -2.97 -1.56 21.45
N LEU A 131 -3.65 -2.71 21.47
CA LEU A 131 -4.96 -2.87 20.84
C LEU A 131 -6.03 -1.97 21.46
N SER A 132 -6.01 -1.80 22.80
CA SER A 132 -6.91 -0.87 23.48
C SER A 132 -6.67 0.58 23.09
N SER A 133 -5.40 0.99 22.89
CA SER A 133 -5.06 2.37 22.54
C SER A 133 -5.50 2.79 21.13
N VAL A 134 -5.72 1.83 20.24
CA VAL A 134 -6.13 2.07 18.84
C VAL A 134 -7.57 1.67 18.56
N ASN A 135 -8.32 1.25 19.59
CA ASN A 135 -9.70 0.79 19.44
C ASN A 135 -10.69 1.95 19.27
N GLU A 136 -10.68 2.57 18.10
CA GLU A 136 -11.59 3.68 17.75
C GLU A 136 -13.00 3.18 17.36
N ARG A 137 -13.10 1.93 16.88
CA ARG A 137 -14.35 1.31 16.41
C ARG A 137 -15.15 0.60 17.50
N GLY A 138 -14.59 0.42 18.69
CA GLY A 138 -15.24 -0.33 19.78
C GLY A 138 -15.34 -1.85 19.55
N LEU A 139 -14.53 -2.40 18.63
CA LEU A 139 -14.57 -3.81 18.22
C LEU A 139 -13.49 -4.68 18.91
N TYR A 140 -12.96 -4.23 20.04
CA TYR A 140 -11.82 -4.85 20.71
C TYR A 140 -12.02 -6.36 20.96
N ASP A 141 -13.08 -6.75 21.65
CA ASP A 141 -13.32 -8.15 22.03
C ASP A 141 -13.56 -9.04 20.80
N GLU A 142 -14.35 -8.55 19.85
CA GLU A 142 -14.64 -9.24 18.58
C GLU A 142 -13.35 -9.50 17.79
N MET A 143 -12.49 -8.49 17.66
CA MET A 143 -11.24 -8.63 16.91
C MET A 143 -10.24 -9.55 17.62
N ILE A 144 -10.14 -9.52 18.96
CA ILE A 144 -9.33 -10.46 19.72
C ILE A 144 -9.78 -11.90 19.45
N GLU A 145 -11.06 -12.17 19.45
CA GLU A 145 -11.59 -13.50 19.16
C GLU A 145 -11.33 -13.89 17.70
N LYS A 146 -11.66 -13.01 16.74
CA LYS A 146 -11.46 -13.23 15.30
C LYS A 146 -9.99 -13.52 14.95
N PHE A 147 -9.03 -12.90 15.65
CA PHE A 147 -7.59 -13.11 15.43
C PHE A 147 -6.96 -14.13 16.35
N GLY A 148 -7.69 -14.69 17.32
CA GLY A 148 -7.19 -15.64 18.29
C GLY A 148 -6.08 -15.08 19.18
N LEU A 149 -6.17 -13.80 19.59
CA LEU A 149 -5.11 -13.08 20.30
C LEU A 149 -5.24 -13.16 21.84
N GLY A 150 -6.30 -13.76 22.37
CA GLY A 150 -6.58 -13.77 23.81
C GLY A 150 -5.40 -14.21 24.71
N HIS A 151 -4.65 -15.23 24.27
CA HIS A 151 -3.49 -15.75 24.99
C HIS A 151 -2.23 -14.86 24.88
N LEU A 152 -2.26 -13.84 24.05
CA LEU A 152 -1.13 -12.93 23.81
C LEU A 152 -1.28 -11.57 24.52
N LEU A 153 -2.46 -11.24 25.06
CA LEU A 153 -2.78 -9.90 25.56
C LEU A 153 -1.80 -9.38 26.61
N GLU A 154 -1.31 -10.26 27.49
CA GLU A 154 -0.35 -9.88 28.53
C GLU A 154 1.12 -9.96 28.10
N ARG A 155 1.40 -10.50 26.89
CA ARG A 155 2.77 -10.56 26.38
C ARG A 155 3.23 -9.20 25.86
N ASN A 156 4.50 -8.88 26.09
CA ASN A 156 5.12 -7.72 25.48
C ASN A 156 5.32 -7.94 23.97
N LEU A 157 5.23 -6.87 23.19
CA LEU A 157 5.34 -6.92 21.73
C LEU A 157 6.67 -7.47 21.22
N ASP A 158 7.76 -7.25 21.97
CA ASP A 158 9.11 -7.74 21.65
C ASP A 158 9.32 -9.25 21.92
N GLN A 159 8.35 -9.89 22.57
CA GLN A 159 8.34 -11.34 22.85
C GLN A 159 7.52 -12.15 21.84
N LEU A 160 6.91 -11.47 20.87
CA LEU A 160 6.07 -12.12 19.87
C LEU A 160 6.89 -12.68 18.72
N SER A 161 6.45 -13.82 18.20
CA SER A 161 6.93 -14.31 16.89
C SER A 161 6.47 -13.40 15.75
N GLY A 162 7.13 -13.51 14.58
CA GLY A 162 6.76 -12.73 13.41
C GLY A 162 5.27 -12.88 13.00
N GLY A 163 4.74 -14.10 13.05
CA GLY A 163 3.33 -14.36 12.74
C GLY A 163 2.35 -13.82 13.78
N GLU A 164 2.69 -13.90 15.08
CA GLU A 164 1.90 -13.29 16.16
C GLU A 164 1.88 -11.76 16.02
N LEU A 165 3.05 -11.15 15.76
CA LEU A 165 3.18 -9.71 15.57
C LEU A 165 2.44 -9.23 14.32
N GLN A 166 2.46 -10.02 13.24
CA GLN A 166 1.70 -9.75 12.02
C GLN A 166 0.20 -9.72 12.29
N ARG A 167 -0.34 -10.71 12.99
CA ARG A 167 -1.76 -10.75 13.39
C ARG A 167 -2.14 -9.56 14.28
N VAL A 168 -1.31 -9.22 15.23
CA VAL A 168 -1.51 -8.03 16.10
C VAL A 168 -1.50 -6.75 15.27
N ALA A 169 -0.60 -6.60 14.31
CA ALA A 169 -0.51 -5.43 13.45
C ALA A 169 -1.77 -5.26 12.57
N ILE A 170 -2.27 -6.35 11.99
CA ILE A 170 -3.51 -6.32 11.19
C ILE A 170 -4.70 -5.99 12.09
N CYS A 171 -4.82 -6.64 13.24
CA CYS A 171 -5.88 -6.37 14.22
C CYS A 171 -5.87 -4.90 14.65
N ALA A 172 -4.70 -4.34 14.99
CA ALA A 172 -4.54 -2.94 15.36
C ALA A 172 -4.97 -1.98 14.24
N THR A 173 -4.70 -2.33 12.98
CA THR A 173 -5.14 -1.54 11.83
C THR A 173 -6.66 -1.56 11.68
N LEU A 174 -7.29 -2.71 11.87
CA LEU A 174 -8.75 -2.88 11.76
C LEU A 174 -9.55 -2.25 12.90
N LEU A 175 -8.92 -2.04 14.05
CA LEU A 175 -9.52 -1.34 15.20
C LEU A 175 -9.60 0.17 15.01
N LYS A 176 -8.83 0.75 14.08
CA LYS A 176 -8.91 2.18 13.76
C LYS A 176 -10.15 2.48 12.94
N GLN A 177 -10.72 3.66 13.15
CA GLN A 177 -11.80 4.18 12.32
C GLN A 177 -11.22 4.84 11.09
N ALA A 178 -11.38 4.21 9.92
CA ALA A 178 -10.88 4.73 8.65
C ALA A 178 -11.86 4.48 7.50
N ASP A 179 -11.72 5.28 6.44
CA ASP A 179 -12.50 5.16 5.20
C ASP A 179 -11.75 4.28 4.18
N VAL A 180 -10.43 4.20 4.34
CA VAL A 180 -9.55 3.41 3.48
C VAL A 180 -8.52 2.66 4.31
N TYR A 181 -8.40 1.38 4.07
CA TYR A 181 -7.43 0.50 4.74
C TYR A 181 -6.38 0.02 3.75
N PHE A 182 -5.13 0.19 4.14
CA PHE A 182 -3.97 -0.21 3.38
C PHE A 182 -3.23 -1.34 4.08
N PHE A 183 -3.01 -2.45 3.37
CA PHE A 183 -2.27 -3.61 3.89
C PHE A 183 -1.06 -3.89 2.99
N ASP A 184 0.13 -3.71 3.55
CA ASP A 184 1.39 -4.04 2.88
C ASP A 184 1.85 -5.42 3.32
N GLU A 185 1.79 -6.39 2.40
CA GLU A 185 2.12 -7.81 2.61
C GLU A 185 1.47 -8.43 3.87
N PRO A 186 0.13 -8.43 3.97
CA PRO A 186 -0.55 -8.94 5.16
C PRO A 186 -0.36 -10.45 5.37
N SER A 187 0.01 -11.21 4.35
CA SER A 187 0.22 -12.65 4.43
C SER A 187 1.61 -13.08 4.92
N SER A 188 2.56 -12.14 5.02
CA SER A 188 3.93 -12.42 5.44
C SER A 188 4.00 -13.05 6.84
N TYR A 189 4.88 -14.01 7.04
CA TYR A 189 5.08 -14.75 8.31
C TYR A 189 3.91 -15.64 8.77
N LEU A 190 2.85 -15.78 7.98
CA LEU A 190 1.66 -16.54 8.33
C LEU A 190 1.63 -17.91 7.64
N ASP A 191 1.14 -18.91 8.35
CA ASP A 191 0.80 -20.18 7.76
C ASP A 191 -0.46 -20.09 6.89
N ILE A 192 -0.78 -21.16 6.16
CA ILE A 192 -1.90 -21.17 5.22
C ILE A 192 -3.25 -20.95 5.90
N TYR A 193 -3.45 -21.44 7.12
CA TYR A 193 -4.71 -21.28 7.84
C TYR A 193 -4.93 -19.84 8.30
N GLU A 194 -3.87 -19.22 8.83
CA GLU A 194 -3.91 -17.82 9.24
C GLU A 194 -4.08 -16.89 8.03
N ARG A 195 -3.41 -17.18 6.89
CA ARG A 195 -3.63 -16.44 5.63
C ARG A 195 -5.10 -16.47 5.21
N MET A 196 -5.72 -17.64 5.17
CA MET A 196 -7.13 -17.79 4.80
C MET A 196 -8.06 -17.07 5.76
N ARG A 197 -7.74 -17.03 7.06
CA ARG A 197 -8.49 -16.26 8.06
C ARG A 197 -8.43 -14.77 7.76
N ILE A 198 -7.23 -14.24 7.52
CA ILE A 198 -7.03 -12.81 7.23
C ILE A 198 -7.70 -12.40 5.92
N VAL A 199 -7.62 -13.21 4.87
CA VAL A 199 -8.32 -12.96 3.60
C VAL A 199 -9.82 -12.75 3.85
N ARG A 200 -10.48 -13.63 4.63
CA ARG A 200 -11.91 -13.50 4.95
C ARG A 200 -12.21 -12.22 5.72
N ILE A 201 -11.37 -11.87 6.70
CA ILE A 201 -11.56 -10.64 7.49
C ILE A 201 -11.40 -9.40 6.59
N ILE A 202 -10.45 -9.40 5.67
CA ILE A 202 -10.24 -8.31 4.70
C ILE A 202 -11.41 -8.23 3.72
N GLN A 203 -11.97 -9.36 3.29
CA GLN A 203 -13.17 -9.40 2.45
C GLN A 203 -14.39 -8.81 3.17
N GLU A 204 -14.63 -9.19 4.42
CA GLU A 204 -15.70 -8.60 5.25
C GLU A 204 -15.52 -7.07 5.39
N LEU A 205 -14.28 -6.61 5.58
CA LEU A 205 -13.98 -5.18 5.68
C LEU A 205 -14.31 -4.42 4.39
N SER A 206 -14.09 -5.03 3.23
CA SER A 206 -14.33 -4.39 1.93
C SER A 206 -15.80 -4.05 1.67
N GLU A 207 -16.74 -4.69 2.37
CA GLU A 207 -18.17 -4.37 2.29
C GLU A 207 -18.51 -3.00 2.89
N SER A 208 -17.61 -2.43 3.72
CA SER A 208 -17.87 -1.17 4.43
C SER A 208 -16.82 -0.09 4.21
N ALA A 209 -15.67 -0.44 3.65
CA ALA A 209 -14.54 0.48 3.46
C ALA A 209 -13.77 0.15 2.18
N ARG A 210 -13.01 1.12 1.66
CA ARG A 210 -12.05 0.86 0.57
C ARG A 210 -10.86 0.08 1.11
N VAL A 211 -10.42 -0.93 0.38
CA VAL A 211 -9.29 -1.78 0.79
C VAL A 211 -8.26 -1.88 -0.33
N ILE A 212 -7.01 -1.59 0.00
CA ILE A 212 -5.86 -1.73 -0.90
C ILE A 212 -4.86 -2.69 -0.27
N VAL A 213 -4.47 -3.72 -1.00
CA VAL A 213 -3.54 -4.77 -0.55
C VAL A 213 -2.36 -4.84 -1.50
N ILE A 214 -1.14 -4.79 -0.99
CA ILE A 214 0.05 -5.19 -1.74
C ILE A 214 0.38 -6.63 -1.37
N GLU A 215 0.58 -7.47 -2.39
CA GLU A 215 1.00 -8.86 -2.21
C GLU A 215 1.99 -9.29 -3.30
N HIS A 216 2.78 -10.31 -2.99
CA HIS A 216 3.66 -10.97 -3.93
C HIS A 216 3.06 -12.28 -4.45
N ASP A 217 2.14 -12.88 -3.71
CA ASP A 217 1.54 -14.16 -4.01
C ASP A 217 0.05 -14.00 -4.38
N LEU A 218 -0.29 -14.48 -5.59
CA LEU A 218 -1.67 -14.48 -6.10
C LEU A 218 -2.63 -15.35 -5.29
N ALA A 219 -2.10 -16.32 -4.54
CA ALA A 219 -2.93 -17.24 -3.75
C ALA A 219 -3.58 -16.57 -2.52
N VAL A 220 -3.28 -15.30 -2.26
CA VAL A 220 -3.74 -14.52 -1.10
C VAL A 220 -4.82 -13.50 -1.47
N LEU A 221 -5.10 -13.31 -2.74
CA LEU A 221 -6.14 -12.42 -3.29
C LEU A 221 -7.27 -13.23 -3.92
#